data_d2e05b5b6c19fda14d58ce676f9e1064
#
_entry.id   d2e05b5b6c19fda14d58ce676f9e1064
#
_cell.length_a   1.000
_cell.length_b   1.000
_cell.length_c   1.000
_cell.angle_alpha   90.00
_cell.angle_beta   90.00
_cell.angle_gamma   90.00
#
_symmetry.space_group_name_H-M   'P 1'
#
loop_
_entity.id
_entity.type
_entity.pdbx_description
1 polymer ?
#
loop_
_entity_poly.entity_id
_entity_poly.type
_entity_poly.pdbx_seq_one_letter_code
_entity_poly.pdbx_strand_id
1 'polypeptide(L)'
;MEEQMRMLCSVWKDAWQGMVMAEILWKEGTPKASCGVHVKEGRLIRLSACTDGGELSMVLLPFHAGKCPQKGREGEPWRLFTAEEVHHFSDALGDHNAIHQGVQPIVSGFQLLLSLVAMYPGKAIRLRFHHPVRAGEMVYLKKEGDQLLGYTDTLCFAGEWQRKGSRE
;
A
#
# COMPACT_ATOMS: atom_id res chain seq x y z
N MET A 1 10.19 -2.56 8.15
CA MET A 1 8.94 -2.41 7.34
C MET A 1 8.12 -3.71 7.32
N GLU A 2 8.65 -4.84 6.92
CA GLU A 2 7.87 -6.10 6.91
C GLU A 2 7.35 -6.52 8.29
N GLU A 3 8.12 -6.29 9.35
CA GLU A 3 7.69 -6.53 10.72
C GLU A 3 6.44 -5.72 11.06
N GLN A 4 6.43 -4.42 10.75
CA GLN A 4 5.26 -3.56 10.96
C GLN A 4 4.05 -4.02 10.12
N MET A 5 4.26 -4.50 8.89
CA MET A 5 3.19 -5.06 8.07
C MET A 5 2.57 -6.29 8.73
N ARG A 6 3.40 -7.23 9.24
CA ARG A 6 2.92 -8.40 9.99
C ARG A 6 2.17 -8.01 11.26
N MET A 7 2.66 -7.00 11.98
CA MET A 7 1.98 -6.47 13.17
C MET A 7 0.59 -5.92 12.80
N LEU A 8 0.46 -5.19 11.67
CA LEU A 8 -0.84 -4.67 11.20
C LEU A 8 -1.77 -5.81 10.75
N CYS A 9 -1.26 -6.82 10.08
CA CYS A 9 -2.05 -7.99 9.69
C CYS A 9 -2.54 -8.79 10.92
N SER A 10 -1.73 -8.87 12.00
CA SER A 10 -2.07 -9.65 13.20
C SER A 10 -3.26 -9.09 13.99
N VAL A 11 -3.61 -7.82 13.80
CA VAL A 11 -4.77 -7.17 14.44
C VAL A 11 -6.00 -7.10 13.53
N TRP A 12 -5.94 -7.76 12.36
CA TRP A 12 -7.05 -7.78 11.39
C TRP A 12 -8.30 -8.40 12.00
N LYS A 13 -9.45 -7.82 11.70
CA LYS A 13 -10.76 -8.29 12.18
C LYS A 13 -11.63 -8.73 11.02
N ASP A 14 -12.47 -9.73 11.24
CA ASP A 14 -13.43 -10.21 10.24
C ASP A 14 -14.37 -9.11 9.76
N ALA A 15 -14.71 -8.15 10.66
CA ALA A 15 -15.51 -6.98 10.29
C ALA A 15 -14.88 -6.07 9.24
N TRP A 16 -13.58 -6.22 8.96
CA TRP A 16 -12.85 -5.44 7.96
C TRP A 16 -12.67 -6.18 6.63
N GLN A 17 -13.26 -7.36 6.49
CA GLN A 17 -13.23 -8.10 5.22
C GLN A 17 -13.80 -7.27 4.08
N GLY A 18 -13.10 -7.27 2.93
CA GLY A 18 -13.47 -6.48 1.76
C GLY A 18 -13.16 -4.98 1.85
N MET A 19 -12.60 -4.49 2.97
CA MET A 19 -12.07 -3.12 3.01
C MET A 19 -10.80 -2.98 2.17
N VAL A 20 -10.62 -1.81 1.61
CA VAL A 20 -9.43 -1.48 0.82
C VAL A 20 -8.59 -0.41 1.51
N MET A 21 -7.29 -0.46 1.25
CA MET A 21 -6.36 0.55 1.71
C MET A 21 -6.52 1.81 0.87
N ALA A 22 -6.80 2.93 1.52
CA ALA A 22 -6.90 4.25 0.88
C ALA A 22 -5.57 5.01 0.90
N GLU A 23 -4.80 4.81 1.97
CA GLU A 23 -3.50 5.44 2.14
C GLU A 23 -2.58 4.52 2.96
N ILE A 24 -1.29 4.54 2.63
CA ILE A 24 -0.23 3.97 3.44
C ILE A 24 0.92 4.95 3.53
N LEU A 25 1.50 5.08 4.71
CA LEU A 25 2.64 5.96 4.99
C LEU A 25 3.70 5.18 5.75
N TRP A 26 4.88 5.09 5.17
CA TRP A 26 6.10 4.61 5.83
C TRP A 26 7.01 5.77 6.18
N LYS A 27 7.56 5.75 7.38
CA LYS A 27 8.61 6.67 7.84
C LYS A 27 9.72 5.88 8.51
N GLU A 28 10.95 5.99 8.00
CA GLU A 28 12.17 5.57 8.70
C GLU A 28 12.44 6.56 9.83
N GLY A 29 12.81 6.13 11.00
CA GLY A 29 13.16 7.07 12.04
C GLY A 29 13.27 6.51 13.44
N THR A 30 13.64 7.41 14.38
CA THR A 30 13.79 7.11 15.80
C THR A 30 12.50 6.59 16.43
N PRO A 31 12.61 5.56 17.29
CA PRO A 31 11.46 5.03 18.00
C PRO A 31 10.78 6.11 18.84
N LYS A 32 9.45 6.20 18.71
CA LYS A 32 8.66 6.98 19.65
C LYS A 32 8.53 6.20 20.96
N ALA A 33 8.33 6.90 22.06
CA ALA A 33 8.19 6.32 23.40
C ALA A 33 7.06 5.26 23.52
N SER A 34 6.19 5.13 22.53
CA SER A 34 5.11 4.16 22.45
C SER A 34 5.21 3.34 21.17
N CYS A 35 6.17 2.40 21.09
CA CYS A 35 6.20 1.41 20.03
C CYS A 35 5.11 0.35 20.25
N GLY A 36 4.56 -0.18 19.15
CA GLY A 36 3.48 -1.18 19.16
C GLY A 36 2.47 -0.94 18.04
N VAL A 37 1.33 -1.59 18.16
CA VAL A 37 0.21 -1.44 17.22
C VAL A 37 -0.88 -0.57 17.83
N HIS A 38 -1.31 0.41 17.06
CA HIS A 38 -2.42 1.30 17.43
C HIS A 38 -3.55 1.17 16.41
N VAL A 39 -4.77 1.00 16.90
CA VAL A 39 -5.99 0.88 16.10
C VAL A 39 -6.95 1.98 16.51
N LYS A 40 -7.44 2.76 15.54
CA LYS A 40 -8.50 3.75 15.73
C LYS A 40 -9.64 3.45 14.78
N GLU A 41 -10.73 2.96 15.31
CA GLU A 41 -11.98 2.70 14.59
C GLU A 41 -12.88 3.93 14.59
N GLY A 42 -13.56 4.15 13.46
CA GLY A 42 -14.52 5.21 13.23
C GLY A 42 -15.10 5.08 11.84
N ARG A 43 -15.47 6.18 11.21
CA ARG A 43 -15.90 6.20 9.78
C ARG A 43 -14.83 5.63 8.87
N LEU A 44 -13.57 5.83 9.22
CA LEU A 44 -12.39 5.25 8.61
C LEU A 44 -11.65 4.46 9.69
N ILE A 45 -11.01 3.36 9.30
CA ILE A 45 -10.14 2.62 10.20
C ILE A 45 -8.71 3.08 9.97
N ARG A 46 -8.07 3.52 11.03
CA ARG A 46 -6.65 3.90 11.01
C ARG A 46 -5.86 2.94 11.85
N LEU A 47 -4.79 2.42 11.26
CA LEU A 47 -3.87 1.50 11.92
C LEU A 47 -2.46 2.07 11.82
N SER A 48 -1.67 1.90 12.85
CA SER A 48 -0.23 2.14 12.78
C SER A 48 0.54 1.10 13.57
N ALA A 49 1.72 0.77 13.09
CA ALA A 49 2.68 -0.09 13.75
C ALA A 49 4.04 0.62 13.81
N CYS A 50 4.61 0.69 14.99
CA CYS A 50 5.90 1.33 15.24
C CYS A 50 6.87 0.31 15.83
N THR A 51 8.10 0.29 15.30
CA THR A 51 9.26 -0.44 15.82
C THR A 51 10.48 0.48 15.80
N ASP A 52 11.62 -0.01 16.28
CA ASP A 52 12.90 0.73 16.24
C ASP A 52 13.31 1.16 14.82
N GLY A 53 12.84 0.43 13.79
CA GLY A 53 13.15 0.74 12.39
C GLY A 53 12.27 1.82 11.76
N GLY A 54 11.18 2.24 12.42
CA GLY A 54 10.27 3.26 11.90
C GLY A 54 8.79 3.01 12.18
N GLU A 55 7.94 3.80 11.53
CA GLU A 55 6.48 3.74 11.66
C GLU A 55 5.83 3.46 10.31
N LEU A 56 4.91 2.49 10.29
CA LEU A 56 4.02 2.20 9.18
C LEU A 56 2.59 2.48 9.61
N SER A 57 1.89 3.34 8.89
CA SER A 57 0.49 3.64 9.13
C SER A 57 -0.35 3.46 7.87
N MET A 58 -1.61 3.08 8.04
CA MET A 58 -2.54 2.90 6.93
C MET A 58 -3.96 3.35 7.30
N VAL A 59 -4.71 3.69 6.26
CA VAL A 59 -6.12 4.03 6.34
C VAL A 59 -6.90 3.03 5.49
N LEU A 60 -7.88 2.38 6.11
CA LEU A 60 -8.83 1.50 5.43
C LEU A 60 -10.19 2.19 5.28
N LEU A 61 -10.85 1.88 4.18
CA LEU A 61 -12.23 2.28 3.93
C LEU A 61 -13.00 1.16 3.22
N PRO A 62 -14.34 1.11 3.34
CA PRO A 62 -15.15 0.17 2.57
C PRO A 62 -14.92 0.36 1.08
N PHE A 63 -14.71 -0.76 0.37
CA PHE A 63 -14.59 -0.70 -1.08
C PHE A 63 -15.97 -0.35 -1.68
N HIS A 64 -16.01 0.80 -2.33
CA HIS A 64 -17.16 1.18 -3.15
C HIS A 64 -16.68 1.19 -4.60
N ALA A 65 -17.29 0.38 -5.45
CA ALA A 65 -17.10 0.47 -6.90
C ALA A 65 -17.63 1.84 -7.36
N GLY A 66 -16.76 2.85 -7.29
CA GLY A 66 -17.04 4.20 -7.77
C GLY A 66 -17.19 4.25 -9.29
N LYS A 67 -17.61 5.41 -9.82
CA LYS A 67 -17.58 5.67 -11.27
C LYS A 67 -16.16 5.42 -11.77
N CYS A 68 -16.04 4.63 -12.84
CA CYS A 68 -14.76 4.39 -13.48
C CYS A 68 -14.10 5.75 -13.78
N PRO A 69 -12.91 6.04 -13.24
CA PRO A 69 -12.21 7.28 -13.52
C PRO A 69 -11.92 7.38 -15.02
N GLN A 70 -11.64 8.58 -15.52
CA GLN A 70 -11.26 8.77 -16.91
C GLN A 70 -10.15 7.80 -17.28
N LYS A 71 -10.38 6.98 -18.32
CA LYS A 71 -9.37 6.09 -18.87
C LYS A 71 -8.22 6.94 -19.40
N GLY A 72 -7.04 6.70 -18.87
CA GLY A 72 -5.82 7.35 -19.31
C GLY A 72 -4.64 6.65 -18.69
N ARG A 73 -3.86 5.95 -19.52
CA ARG A 73 -2.63 5.30 -19.10
C ARG A 73 -1.47 6.20 -19.45
N GLU A 74 -0.65 6.50 -18.46
CA GLU A 74 0.56 7.27 -18.62
C GLU A 74 1.76 6.53 -18.01
N GLY A 75 2.97 6.89 -18.45
CA GLY A 75 4.22 6.36 -17.91
C GLY A 75 4.77 5.16 -18.65
N GLU A 76 5.83 4.58 -18.10
CA GLU A 76 6.56 3.44 -18.65
C GLU A 76 6.11 2.12 -18.00
N PRO A 77 6.11 0.99 -18.73
CA PRO A 77 5.80 -0.32 -18.15
C PRO A 77 6.74 -0.60 -16.97
N TRP A 78 6.17 -0.96 -15.82
CA TRP A 78 6.95 -1.25 -14.63
C TRP A 78 6.84 -2.71 -14.21
N ARG A 79 5.65 -3.17 -13.85
CA ARG A 79 5.47 -4.50 -13.28
C ARG A 79 4.08 -5.06 -13.57
N LEU A 80 4.05 -6.37 -13.80
CA LEU A 80 2.85 -7.17 -13.81
C LEU A 80 2.91 -8.09 -12.58
N PHE A 81 1.88 -8.06 -11.75
CA PHE A 81 1.74 -8.95 -10.59
C PHE A 81 0.89 -10.15 -11.00
N THR A 82 1.39 -11.36 -10.76
CA THR A 82 0.61 -12.57 -11.00
C THR A 82 -0.31 -12.87 -9.81
N ALA A 83 -1.38 -13.64 -10.02
CA ALA A 83 -2.25 -14.08 -8.93
C ALA A 83 -1.47 -14.91 -7.89
N GLU A 84 -0.54 -15.76 -8.34
CA GLU A 84 0.32 -16.56 -7.48
C GLU A 84 1.22 -15.69 -6.58
N GLU A 85 1.83 -14.63 -7.14
CA GLU A 85 2.63 -13.68 -6.35
C GLU A 85 1.78 -12.97 -5.28
N VAL A 86 0.55 -12.56 -5.63
CA VAL A 86 -0.34 -11.88 -4.68
C VAL A 86 -0.76 -12.82 -3.56
N HIS A 87 -1.16 -14.05 -3.87
CA HIS A 87 -1.51 -15.07 -2.87
C HIS A 87 -0.33 -15.37 -1.95
N HIS A 88 0.84 -15.67 -2.53
CA HIS A 88 2.04 -15.99 -1.76
C HIS A 88 2.44 -14.83 -0.82
N PHE A 89 2.37 -13.60 -1.31
CA PHE A 89 2.68 -12.41 -0.50
C PHE A 89 1.70 -12.24 0.67
N SER A 90 0.40 -12.37 0.41
CA SER A 90 -0.65 -12.24 1.44
C SER A 90 -0.51 -13.33 2.51
N ASP A 91 -0.28 -14.58 2.09
CA ASP A 91 -0.07 -15.71 3.00
C ASP A 91 1.19 -15.51 3.87
N ALA A 92 2.28 -15.04 3.26
CA ALA A 92 3.54 -14.80 3.97
C ALA A 92 3.44 -13.69 5.02
N LEU A 93 2.55 -12.70 4.83
CA LEU A 93 2.28 -11.66 5.82
C LEU A 93 1.22 -12.05 6.85
N GLY A 94 0.41 -13.08 6.58
CA GLY A 94 -0.79 -13.37 7.36
C GLY A 94 -1.93 -12.36 7.07
N ASP A 95 -1.99 -11.84 5.84
CA ASP A 95 -3.06 -10.96 5.38
C ASP A 95 -4.23 -11.81 4.87
N HIS A 96 -5.27 -11.94 5.69
CA HIS A 96 -6.45 -12.77 5.42
C HIS A 96 -7.60 -12.00 4.75
N ASN A 97 -7.36 -10.80 4.22
CA ASN A 97 -8.39 -10.07 3.52
C ASN A 97 -8.78 -10.77 2.23
N ALA A 98 -10.06 -11.11 2.09
CA ALA A 98 -10.59 -11.88 0.96
C ALA A 98 -10.35 -11.23 -0.42
N ILE A 99 -10.11 -9.91 -0.49
CA ILE A 99 -9.81 -9.20 -1.75
C ILE A 99 -8.49 -9.64 -2.39
N HIS A 100 -7.58 -10.23 -1.60
CA HIS A 100 -6.29 -10.75 -2.08
C HIS A 100 -6.36 -12.22 -2.50
N GLN A 101 -7.55 -12.80 -2.52
CA GLN A 101 -7.79 -14.20 -2.87
C GLN A 101 -8.57 -14.31 -4.19
N GLY A 102 -8.65 -15.51 -4.76
CA GLY A 102 -9.42 -15.77 -5.98
C GLY A 102 -8.60 -15.66 -7.27
N VAL A 103 -9.30 -15.62 -8.42
CA VAL A 103 -8.69 -15.72 -9.76
C VAL A 103 -8.00 -14.40 -10.17
N GLN A 104 -8.61 -13.27 -9.82
CA GLN A 104 -8.07 -11.93 -10.09
C GLN A 104 -7.98 -11.15 -8.78
N PRO A 105 -7.04 -11.53 -7.90
CA PRO A 105 -6.91 -10.86 -6.62
C PRO A 105 -6.46 -9.41 -6.79
N ILE A 106 -6.87 -8.56 -5.87
CA ILE A 106 -6.35 -7.19 -5.76
C ILE A 106 -4.93 -7.27 -5.16
N VAL A 107 -3.97 -6.60 -5.79
CA VAL A 107 -2.61 -6.48 -5.27
C VAL A 107 -2.63 -5.70 -3.95
N SER A 108 -2.00 -6.26 -2.91
CA SER A 108 -1.94 -5.59 -1.61
C SER A 108 -1.18 -4.27 -1.70
N GLY A 109 -1.68 -3.25 -1.00
CA GLY A 109 -0.97 -1.98 -0.86
C GLY A 109 0.42 -2.14 -0.22
N PHE A 110 0.59 -3.14 0.65
CA PHE A 110 1.90 -3.51 1.21
C PHE A 110 2.85 -4.04 0.13
N GLN A 111 2.36 -4.87 -0.78
CA GLN A 111 3.16 -5.43 -1.87
C GLN A 111 3.61 -4.34 -2.85
N LEU A 112 2.70 -3.39 -3.17
CA LEU A 112 3.02 -2.22 -3.97
C LEU A 112 4.07 -1.34 -3.27
N LEU A 113 3.90 -1.05 -1.98
CA LEU A 113 4.84 -0.25 -1.20
C LEU A 113 6.24 -0.89 -1.19
N LEU A 114 6.37 -2.17 -0.86
CA LEU A 114 7.66 -2.87 -0.84
C LEU A 114 8.33 -2.87 -2.21
N SER A 115 7.57 -3.11 -3.27
CA SER A 115 8.10 -3.10 -4.65
C SER A 115 8.62 -1.74 -5.04
N LEU A 116 7.96 -0.66 -4.61
CA LEU A 116 8.36 0.71 -4.90
C LEU A 116 9.56 1.15 -4.04
N VAL A 117 9.61 0.77 -2.76
CA VAL A 117 10.75 1.07 -1.87
C VAL A 117 12.03 0.39 -2.35
N ALA A 118 11.94 -0.82 -2.87
CA ALA A 118 13.08 -1.53 -3.46
C ALA A 118 13.68 -0.75 -4.66
N MET A 119 12.84 -0.06 -5.42
CA MET A 119 13.24 0.73 -6.59
C MET A 119 13.62 2.17 -6.23
N TYR A 120 12.91 2.76 -5.27
CA TYR A 120 13.07 4.16 -4.85
C TYR A 120 13.25 4.23 -3.33
N PRO A 121 14.44 3.95 -2.81
CA PRO A 121 14.68 4.02 -1.37
C PRO A 121 14.57 5.47 -0.86
N GLY A 122 13.87 5.66 0.26
CA GLY A 122 13.63 6.96 0.88
C GLY A 122 13.45 6.86 2.37
N LYS A 123 13.46 8.02 3.08
CA LYS A 123 13.18 8.11 4.52
C LYS A 123 11.70 8.07 4.84
N ALA A 124 10.86 8.55 3.94
CA ALA A 124 9.43 8.46 4.06
C ALA A 124 8.78 8.29 2.68
N ILE A 125 7.73 7.52 2.64
CA ILE A 125 6.95 7.24 1.44
C ILE A 125 5.49 7.21 1.83
N ARG A 126 4.69 8.00 1.12
CA ARG A 126 3.22 7.99 1.22
C ARG A 126 2.66 7.52 -0.10
N LEU A 127 1.77 6.53 -0.07
CA LEU A 127 0.96 6.13 -1.21
C LEU A 127 -0.50 6.40 -0.91
N ARG A 128 -1.20 7.04 -1.84
CA ARG A 128 -2.66 7.18 -1.86
C ARG A 128 -3.23 6.34 -2.97
N PHE A 129 -4.21 5.52 -2.67
CA PHE A 129 -4.83 4.60 -3.62
C PHE A 129 -6.14 5.19 -4.14
N HIS A 130 -6.31 5.17 -5.46
CA HIS A 130 -7.47 5.71 -6.17
C HIS A 130 -8.28 4.59 -6.84
N HIS A 131 -7.59 3.58 -7.36
CA HIS A 131 -8.19 2.43 -8.02
C HIS A 131 -7.36 1.17 -7.69
N PRO A 132 -8.00 0.00 -7.48
CA PRO A 132 -7.25 -1.22 -7.21
C PRO A 132 -6.44 -1.66 -8.42
N VAL A 133 -5.21 -2.12 -8.18
CA VAL A 133 -4.42 -2.89 -9.14
C VAL A 133 -4.84 -4.35 -9.00
N ARG A 134 -5.21 -5.00 -10.11
CA ARG A 134 -5.55 -6.42 -10.12
C ARG A 134 -4.40 -7.25 -10.67
N ALA A 135 -4.28 -8.48 -10.20
CA ALA A 135 -3.34 -9.43 -10.79
C ALA A 135 -3.62 -9.62 -12.28
N GLY A 136 -2.55 -9.70 -13.07
CA GLY A 136 -2.63 -9.78 -14.54
C GLY A 136 -2.71 -8.43 -15.26
N GLU A 137 -2.87 -7.31 -14.53
CA GLU A 137 -2.80 -5.98 -15.13
C GLU A 137 -1.37 -5.46 -15.11
N MET A 138 -0.88 -4.93 -16.25
CA MET A 138 0.41 -4.24 -16.33
C MET A 138 0.31 -2.89 -15.64
N VAL A 139 1.18 -2.65 -14.67
CA VAL A 139 1.32 -1.36 -14.01
C VAL A 139 2.36 -0.51 -14.73
N TYR A 140 2.01 0.74 -14.99
CA TYR A 140 2.87 1.75 -15.60
C TYR A 140 3.20 2.82 -14.55
N LEU A 141 4.44 3.30 -14.55
CA LEU A 141 4.88 4.35 -13.63
C LEU A 141 5.25 5.61 -14.40
N LYS A 142 4.74 6.75 -13.92
CA LYS A 142 5.13 8.08 -14.33
C LYS A 142 5.75 8.82 -13.16
N LYS A 143 6.97 9.31 -13.33
CA LYS A 143 7.67 10.08 -12.30
C LYS A 143 7.63 11.56 -12.64
N GLU A 144 7.15 12.38 -11.70
CA GLU A 144 7.10 13.84 -11.81
C GLU A 144 7.74 14.47 -10.57
N GLY A 145 9.03 14.82 -10.65
CA GLY A 145 9.78 15.31 -9.49
C GLY A 145 9.89 14.28 -8.36
N ASP A 146 9.32 14.60 -7.20
CA ASP A 146 9.24 13.70 -6.03
C ASP A 146 7.89 12.95 -5.97
N GLN A 147 7.05 13.08 -6.98
CA GLN A 147 5.83 12.30 -7.13
C GLN A 147 6.03 11.11 -8.06
N LEU A 148 5.33 10.03 -7.76
CA LEU A 148 5.25 8.84 -8.59
C LEU A 148 3.79 8.47 -8.77
N LEU A 149 3.34 8.38 -10.01
CA LEU A 149 1.98 8.01 -10.37
C LEU A 149 1.98 6.61 -10.97
N GLY A 150 1.10 5.75 -10.46
CA GLY A 150 0.94 4.38 -10.95
C GLY A 150 -0.38 4.18 -11.67
N TYR A 151 -0.33 3.63 -12.86
CA TYR A 151 -1.48 3.44 -13.75
C TYR A 151 -1.62 1.98 -14.17
N THR A 152 -2.85 1.51 -14.31
CA THR A 152 -3.22 0.44 -15.23
C THR A 152 -3.90 1.08 -16.44
N ASP A 153 -5.19 0.92 -16.65
CA ASP A 153 -5.96 1.73 -17.60
C ASP A 153 -6.40 3.09 -17.02
N THR A 154 -6.25 3.26 -15.71
CA THR A 154 -6.59 4.46 -14.94
C THR A 154 -5.52 4.72 -13.91
N LEU A 155 -5.54 5.90 -13.25
CA LEU A 155 -4.70 6.18 -12.09
C LEU A 155 -5.06 5.25 -10.92
N CYS A 156 -4.13 4.39 -10.52
CA CYS A 156 -4.31 3.46 -9.42
C CYS A 156 -3.79 4.01 -8.09
N PHE A 157 -2.63 4.66 -8.12
CA PHE A 157 -2.04 5.25 -6.92
C PHE A 157 -1.15 6.45 -7.25
N ALA A 158 -1.00 7.33 -6.26
CA ALA A 158 -0.06 8.44 -6.26
C ALA A 158 0.89 8.31 -5.06
N GLY A 159 2.19 8.42 -5.29
CA GLY A 159 3.25 8.32 -4.30
C GLY A 159 4.01 9.64 -4.12
N GLU A 160 4.32 9.96 -2.87
CA GLU A 160 5.19 11.07 -2.49
C GLU A 160 6.41 10.52 -1.76
N TRP A 161 7.62 10.93 -2.16
CA TRP A 161 8.90 10.48 -1.61
C TRP A 161 9.65 11.59 -0.89
N GLN A 162 10.19 11.26 0.30
CA GLN A 162 11.24 12.04 0.92
C GLN A 162 12.57 11.31 0.78
N ARG A 163 13.51 11.88 0.02
CA ARG A 163 14.83 11.30 -0.20
C ARG A 163 15.70 11.33 1.05
N LYS A 164 16.61 10.34 1.20
CA LYS A 164 17.70 10.41 2.17
C LYS A 164 18.62 11.58 1.79
N GLY A 165 18.61 12.66 2.56
CA GLY A 165 19.49 13.81 2.34
C GLY A 165 18.82 15.13 1.99
N SER A 166 17.52 15.20 1.79
CA SER A 166 16.79 16.47 1.75
C SER A 166 16.80 17.07 3.17
N ARG A 167 17.56 18.15 3.36
CA ARG A 167 17.52 18.95 4.61
C ARG A 167 16.14 19.58 4.70
N GLU A 168 15.51 19.47 5.86
CA GLU A 168 14.38 20.31 6.24
C GLU A 168 14.77 21.77 6.21
#